data_e19e18bf621bdfed260acd72ce29f6c8
#
_entry.id   e19e18bf621bdfed260acd72ce29f6c8
#
_cell.length_a   1.000
_cell.length_b   1.000
_cell.length_c   1.000
_cell.angle_alpha   90.00
_cell.angle_beta   90.00
_cell.angle_gamma   90.00
#
_symmetry.space_group_name_H-M   'P 1'
#
loop_
_entity.id
_entity.type
_entity.pdbx_description
1 polymer ?
#
loop_
_entity_poly.entity_id
_entity_poly.type
_entity_poly.pdbx_seq_one_letter_code
_entity_poly.pdbx_strand_id
1 'polypeptide(L)'
;MANTKAVVVEQTLIGKHSAEDCEDGIVATGNFIAVIDGSTSKTKIHYHPTMRNGRYAMLLISDFLRQAPASMTLNECCEGVTQVIKEVYFKHDFLPESATEKRLCASAVVYSLHRNEIWMIGDCQCMIDGQLFTNGKPCEADIAEERSRLFPTLLAVHPDMVEGSAIVHDYARDAILPRLIMSMQRENKSYAVIDGFDIFKPGIKVITLNANNRHDIVLASDGYPFLKSTLADSETALQKQLAADPFNIHSFKATKGLMKGNKSFDDRAFIRVETVTTLDTGK
;
A
#
# COMPACT_ATOMS: atom_id res chain seq x y z
N MET A 1 -29.38 9.97 13.50
CA MET A 1 -28.54 8.97 12.82
C MET A 1 -27.45 8.54 13.80
N ALA A 2 -27.10 7.27 13.87
CA ALA A 2 -25.98 6.82 14.72
C ALA A 2 -24.68 7.47 14.22
N ASN A 3 -23.96 8.16 15.08
CA ASN A 3 -22.71 8.79 14.73
C ASN A 3 -21.57 7.84 15.12
N THR A 4 -20.94 7.21 14.14
CA THR A 4 -19.82 6.30 14.37
C THR A 4 -18.56 7.14 14.68
N LYS A 5 -17.93 6.88 15.82
CA LYS A 5 -16.60 7.40 16.16
C LYS A 5 -15.62 6.24 16.12
N ALA A 6 -14.40 6.51 15.73
CA ALA A 6 -13.31 5.55 15.81
C ALA A 6 -12.25 6.07 16.78
N VAL A 7 -11.72 5.17 17.60
CA VAL A 7 -10.61 5.44 18.52
C VAL A 7 -9.40 4.68 18.01
N VAL A 8 -8.30 5.38 17.77
CA VAL A 8 -7.02 4.76 17.41
C VAL A 8 -6.47 4.04 18.64
N VAL A 9 -6.26 2.73 18.52
CA VAL A 9 -5.73 1.86 19.59
C VAL A 9 -4.23 1.65 19.40
N GLU A 10 -3.80 1.38 18.15
CA GLU A 10 -2.41 1.13 17.80
C GLU A 10 -2.11 1.77 16.45
N GLN A 11 -0.90 2.29 16.28
CA GLN A 11 -0.42 2.71 14.96
C GLN A 11 1.10 2.68 14.88
N THR A 12 1.62 2.38 13.69
CA THR A 12 3.04 2.50 13.38
C THR A 12 3.25 2.80 11.91
N LEU A 13 4.33 3.52 11.63
CA LEU A 13 4.82 3.80 10.29
C LEU A 13 6.33 3.63 10.29
N ILE A 14 6.82 2.62 9.58
CA ILE A 14 8.24 2.26 9.57
C ILE A 14 8.74 2.13 8.14
N GLY A 15 9.67 3.01 7.77
CA GLY A 15 10.37 2.92 6.50
C GLY A 15 11.32 1.72 6.46
N LYS A 16 11.35 1.03 5.33
CA LYS A 16 12.27 -0.10 5.11
C LYS A 16 13.74 0.27 5.30
N HIS A 17 14.11 1.49 4.95
CA HIS A 17 15.45 2.04 5.10
C HIS A 17 15.46 3.14 6.18
N SER A 18 14.77 4.25 5.94
CA SER A 18 14.66 5.39 6.84
C SER A 18 13.24 5.94 6.89
N ALA A 19 12.94 6.80 7.87
CA ALA A 19 11.64 7.46 7.97
C ALA A 19 11.44 8.50 6.84
N GLU A 20 12.53 9.15 6.44
CA GLU A 20 12.53 10.18 5.40
C GLU A 20 12.25 9.60 4.01
N ASP A 21 12.68 8.35 3.77
CA ASP A 21 12.50 7.63 2.51
C ASP A 21 11.21 6.79 2.46
N CYS A 22 10.47 6.70 3.57
CA CYS A 22 9.25 5.90 3.65
C CYS A 22 8.22 6.38 2.62
N GLU A 23 7.76 5.47 1.78
CA GLU A 23 6.75 5.72 0.75
C GLU A 23 5.33 5.45 1.25
N ASP A 24 5.17 4.86 2.46
CA ASP A 24 3.89 4.65 3.12
C ASP A 24 3.45 5.86 3.94
N GLY A 25 2.14 5.94 4.21
CA GLY A 25 1.54 6.99 5.02
C GLY A 25 0.28 6.56 5.76
N ILE A 26 0.00 7.26 6.86
CA ILE A 26 -1.21 7.09 7.66
C ILE A 26 -1.97 8.42 7.72
N VAL A 27 -3.27 8.35 7.52
CA VAL A 27 -4.21 9.44 7.77
C VAL A 27 -5.17 9.00 8.87
N ALA A 28 -5.29 9.81 9.92
CA ALA A 28 -6.28 9.63 10.98
C ALA A 28 -6.93 10.97 11.30
N THR A 29 -8.17 11.12 10.87
CA THR A 29 -9.01 12.31 11.09
C THR A 29 -10.34 11.90 11.70
N GLY A 30 -11.19 12.88 12.05
CA GLY A 30 -12.56 12.61 12.48
C GLY A 30 -13.48 12.05 11.37
N ASN A 31 -13.06 12.12 10.10
CA ASN A 31 -13.86 11.71 8.94
C ASN A 31 -13.34 10.45 8.29
N PHE A 32 -12.01 10.33 8.18
CA PHE A 32 -11.33 9.25 7.45
C PHE A 32 -10.13 8.72 8.21
N ILE A 33 -9.96 7.41 8.15
CA ILE A 33 -8.75 6.72 8.58
C ILE A 33 -8.25 5.96 7.37
N ALA A 34 -6.95 6.13 7.02
CA ALA A 34 -6.40 5.49 5.84
C ALA A 34 -4.95 5.06 6.03
N VAL A 35 -4.57 4.02 5.29
CA VAL A 35 -3.19 3.67 4.97
C VAL A 35 -2.99 3.85 3.48
N ILE A 36 -1.93 4.53 3.10
CA ILE A 36 -1.53 4.78 1.72
C ILE A 36 -0.15 4.17 1.53
N ASP A 37 0.02 3.39 0.47
CA ASP A 37 1.27 2.76 0.05
C ASP A 37 1.69 3.33 -1.30
N GLY A 38 2.76 4.11 -1.30
CA GLY A 38 3.31 4.74 -2.49
C GLY A 38 4.27 3.81 -3.22
N SER A 39 3.99 3.51 -4.48
CA SER A 39 4.78 2.59 -5.27
C SER A 39 6.17 3.14 -5.62
N THR A 40 7.23 2.40 -5.28
CA THR A 40 8.59 2.73 -5.68
C THR A 40 8.71 2.80 -7.21
N SER A 41 9.23 3.92 -7.73
CA SER A 41 9.41 4.15 -9.16
C SER A 41 10.28 3.07 -9.82
N LYS A 42 9.90 2.68 -11.02
CA LYS A 42 10.68 1.75 -11.89
C LYS A 42 11.56 2.53 -12.90
N THR A 43 11.50 3.86 -12.90
CA THR A 43 12.25 4.75 -13.80
C THR A 43 13.05 5.79 -13.01
N LYS A 44 13.95 6.50 -13.70
CA LYS A 44 14.74 7.59 -13.11
C LYS A 44 14.01 8.95 -13.14
N ILE A 45 12.75 8.99 -13.58
CA ILE A 45 11.96 10.23 -13.60
C ILE A 45 11.49 10.52 -12.19
N HIS A 46 11.70 11.75 -11.74
CA HIS A 46 11.21 12.27 -10.47
C HIS A 46 10.36 13.52 -10.70
N TYR A 47 9.20 13.54 -10.05
CA TYR A 47 8.26 14.68 -10.07
C TYR A 47 8.48 15.66 -8.91
N HIS A 48 9.37 15.32 -8.00
CA HIS A 48 9.76 16.19 -6.90
C HIS A 48 11.30 16.21 -6.77
N PRO A 49 11.92 17.37 -6.53
CA PRO A 49 13.39 17.50 -6.56
C PRO A 49 14.11 16.68 -5.47
N THR A 50 13.45 16.40 -4.34
CA THR A 50 14.07 15.75 -3.17
C THR A 50 13.34 14.50 -2.69
N MET A 51 12.14 14.18 -3.20
CA MET A 51 11.35 13.04 -2.76
C MET A 51 11.23 11.98 -3.86
N ARG A 52 11.17 10.72 -3.45
CA ARG A 52 10.81 9.60 -4.33
C ARG A 52 9.35 9.73 -4.77
N ASN A 53 9.03 9.19 -5.95
CA ASN A 53 7.70 9.31 -6.53
C ASN A 53 6.60 8.68 -5.66
N GLY A 54 6.84 7.51 -5.07
CA GLY A 54 5.86 6.86 -4.19
C GLY A 54 5.56 7.72 -2.96
N ARG A 55 6.60 8.24 -2.30
CA ARG A 55 6.42 9.17 -1.17
C ARG A 55 5.65 10.43 -1.58
N TYR A 56 5.94 10.99 -2.75
CA TYR A 56 5.24 12.19 -3.23
C TYR A 56 3.76 11.89 -3.51
N ALA A 57 3.46 10.78 -4.16
CA ALA A 57 2.08 10.33 -4.39
C ALA A 57 1.32 10.13 -3.06
N MET A 58 1.94 9.43 -2.10
CA MET A 58 1.39 9.19 -0.77
C MET A 58 1.05 10.51 -0.04
N LEU A 59 1.94 11.52 -0.08
CA LEU A 59 1.71 12.80 0.58
C LEU A 59 0.55 13.57 -0.06
N LEU A 60 0.46 13.61 -1.40
CA LEU A 60 -0.63 14.27 -2.11
C LEU A 60 -1.99 13.65 -1.75
N ILE A 61 -2.08 12.31 -1.73
CA ILE A 61 -3.29 11.58 -1.34
C ILE A 61 -3.62 11.83 0.13
N SER A 62 -2.61 11.79 1.00
CA SER A 62 -2.79 12.06 2.43
C SER A 62 -3.35 13.45 2.69
N ASP A 63 -2.83 14.48 2.01
CA ASP A 63 -3.27 15.85 2.19
C ASP A 63 -4.70 16.07 1.65
N PHE A 64 -5.05 15.43 0.54
CA PHE A 64 -6.42 15.39 0.05
C PHE A 64 -7.38 14.78 1.07
N LEU A 65 -7.07 13.60 1.62
CA LEU A 65 -7.92 12.92 2.59
C LEU A 65 -8.08 13.69 3.91
N ARG A 66 -7.03 14.41 4.35
CA ARG A 66 -7.11 15.26 5.57
C ARG A 66 -8.10 16.41 5.44
N GLN A 67 -8.28 16.91 4.21
CA GLN A 67 -9.17 18.04 3.92
C GLN A 67 -10.55 17.61 3.45
N ALA A 68 -10.77 16.32 3.22
CA ALA A 68 -12.00 15.79 2.64
C ALA A 68 -13.20 15.94 3.61
N PRO A 69 -14.38 16.35 3.11
CA PRO A 69 -15.59 16.47 3.90
C PRO A 69 -16.11 15.08 4.31
N ALA A 70 -16.73 14.98 5.49
CA ALA A 70 -17.26 13.71 6.01
C ALA A 70 -18.24 13.00 5.04
N SER A 71 -19.00 13.77 4.26
CA SER A 71 -19.98 13.26 3.29
C SER A 71 -19.37 12.69 2.03
N MET A 72 -18.06 12.84 1.78
CA MET A 72 -17.39 12.38 0.56
C MET A 72 -17.73 10.93 0.23
N THR A 73 -18.17 10.70 -0.99
CA THR A 73 -18.46 9.38 -1.54
C THR A 73 -17.19 8.73 -2.09
N LEU A 74 -17.23 7.42 -2.33
CA LEU A 74 -16.13 6.71 -3.01
C LEU A 74 -15.82 7.33 -4.39
N ASN A 75 -16.85 7.73 -5.16
CA ASN A 75 -16.62 8.34 -6.47
C ASN A 75 -15.87 9.68 -6.34
N GLU A 76 -16.31 10.55 -5.44
CA GLU A 76 -15.64 11.84 -5.16
C GLU A 76 -14.22 11.62 -4.63
N CYS A 77 -14.01 10.58 -3.82
CA CYS A 77 -12.67 10.19 -3.38
C CYS A 77 -11.79 9.80 -4.57
N CYS A 78 -12.27 8.90 -5.44
CA CYS A 78 -11.54 8.47 -6.63
C CYS A 78 -11.20 9.65 -7.56
N GLU A 79 -12.16 10.54 -7.82
CA GLU A 79 -11.98 11.74 -8.65
C GLU A 79 -10.94 12.69 -8.02
N GLY A 80 -11.05 12.92 -6.71
CA GLY A 80 -10.16 13.83 -6.00
C GLY A 80 -8.71 13.33 -5.95
N VAL A 81 -8.48 12.05 -5.59
CA VAL A 81 -7.11 11.49 -5.57
C VAL A 81 -6.52 11.39 -6.99
N THR A 82 -7.34 11.14 -8.00
CA THR A 82 -6.92 11.19 -9.41
C THR A 82 -6.47 12.60 -9.78
N GLN A 83 -7.27 13.62 -9.42
CA GLN A 83 -7.02 15.01 -9.79
C GLN A 83 -5.73 15.55 -9.15
N VAL A 84 -5.47 15.30 -7.87
CA VAL A 84 -4.27 15.80 -7.20
C VAL A 84 -2.97 15.22 -7.78
N ILE A 85 -3.00 13.97 -8.25
CA ILE A 85 -1.86 13.37 -8.96
C ILE A 85 -1.75 13.96 -10.38
N LYS A 86 -2.86 14.08 -11.10
CA LYS A 86 -2.91 14.59 -12.48
C LYS A 86 -2.38 16.02 -12.59
N GLU A 87 -2.64 16.85 -11.59
CA GLU A 87 -2.12 18.21 -11.51
C GLU A 87 -0.58 18.27 -11.48
N VAL A 88 0.07 17.24 -10.91
CA VAL A 88 1.55 17.15 -10.95
C VAL A 88 2.03 17.01 -12.39
N TYR A 89 1.37 16.14 -13.17
CA TYR A 89 1.73 15.94 -14.58
C TYR A 89 1.59 17.22 -15.41
N PHE A 90 0.50 17.95 -15.20
CA PHE A 90 0.30 19.24 -15.88
C PHE A 90 1.36 20.29 -15.50
N LYS A 91 1.78 20.34 -14.23
CA LYS A 91 2.86 21.23 -13.79
C LYS A 91 4.21 20.90 -14.43
N HIS A 92 4.40 19.67 -14.89
CA HIS A 92 5.61 19.21 -15.55
C HIS A 92 5.49 19.16 -17.09
N ASP A 93 4.40 19.68 -17.66
CA ASP A 93 4.09 19.61 -19.11
C ASP A 93 4.22 18.18 -19.67
N PHE A 94 3.89 17.16 -18.85
CA PHE A 94 4.06 15.77 -19.20
C PHE A 94 2.90 14.92 -18.69
N LEU A 95 2.13 14.33 -19.61
CA LEU A 95 1.06 13.39 -19.28
C LEU A 95 1.46 11.97 -19.72
N PRO A 96 1.79 11.06 -18.77
CA PRO A 96 2.31 9.72 -19.09
C PRO A 96 1.17 8.73 -19.48
N GLU A 97 0.40 9.04 -20.52
CA GLU A 97 -0.76 8.21 -20.94
C GLU A 97 -0.35 6.78 -21.31
N SER A 98 0.68 6.63 -22.14
CA SER A 98 1.18 5.33 -22.65
C SER A 98 2.39 4.80 -21.88
N ALA A 99 2.95 5.57 -20.94
CA ALA A 99 4.16 5.27 -20.19
C ALA A 99 3.84 5.05 -18.71
N THR A 100 3.08 3.99 -18.40
CA THR A 100 2.59 3.69 -17.05
C THR A 100 3.72 3.59 -16.01
N GLU A 101 4.89 3.09 -16.41
CA GLU A 101 6.07 2.98 -15.55
C GLU A 101 6.64 4.34 -15.10
N LYS A 102 6.21 5.44 -15.74
CA LYS A 102 6.61 6.81 -15.40
C LYS A 102 5.61 7.52 -14.52
N ARG A 103 4.47 6.91 -14.22
CA ARG A 103 3.42 7.51 -13.39
C ARG A 103 3.83 7.56 -11.91
N LEU A 104 3.34 8.55 -11.21
CA LEU A 104 3.14 8.46 -9.77
C LEU A 104 2.10 7.37 -9.53
N CYS A 105 2.33 6.48 -8.58
CA CYS A 105 1.39 5.39 -8.32
C CYS A 105 1.32 5.12 -6.82
N ALA A 106 0.12 4.85 -6.34
CA ALA A 106 -0.12 4.43 -4.96
C ALA A 106 -1.32 3.50 -4.86
N SER A 107 -1.35 2.74 -3.78
CA SER A 107 -2.50 1.99 -3.27
C SER A 107 -3.01 2.66 -2.00
N ALA A 108 -4.28 2.48 -1.68
CA ALA A 108 -4.84 2.98 -0.43
C ALA A 108 -5.96 2.08 0.09
N VAL A 109 -6.04 1.96 1.41
CA VAL A 109 -7.23 1.47 2.11
C VAL A 109 -7.76 2.59 2.99
N VAL A 110 -9.02 2.95 2.79
CA VAL A 110 -9.66 4.13 3.41
C VAL A 110 -10.93 3.70 4.14
N TYR A 111 -11.02 3.97 5.43
CA TYR A 111 -12.26 3.85 6.20
C TYR A 111 -12.95 5.21 6.27
N SER A 112 -14.14 5.30 5.69
CA SER A 112 -15.06 6.43 5.82
C SER A 112 -15.96 6.22 7.04
N LEU A 113 -15.76 7.03 8.10
CA LEU A 113 -16.51 6.90 9.34
C LEU A 113 -17.99 7.24 9.13
N HIS A 114 -18.28 8.31 8.36
CA HIS A 114 -19.64 8.75 8.10
C HIS A 114 -20.46 7.72 7.31
N ARG A 115 -19.82 7.01 6.36
CA ARG A 115 -20.47 6.02 5.52
C ARG A 115 -20.44 4.63 6.09
N ASN A 116 -19.59 4.37 7.10
CA ASN A 116 -19.27 3.04 7.61
C ASN A 116 -18.83 2.09 6.46
N GLU A 117 -17.96 2.61 5.61
CA GLU A 117 -17.44 1.88 4.44
C GLU A 117 -15.91 1.85 4.47
N ILE A 118 -15.33 0.71 4.11
CA ILE A 118 -13.90 0.59 3.84
C ILE A 118 -13.71 0.44 2.34
N TRP A 119 -12.89 1.30 1.76
CA TRP A 119 -12.57 1.33 0.34
C TRP A 119 -11.13 0.87 0.13
N MET A 120 -10.93 -0.22 -0.62
CA MET A 120 -9.61 -0.75 -0.96
C MET A 120 -9.31 -0.47 -2.43
N ILE A 121 -8.41 0.48 -2.69
CA ILE A 121 -7.94 0.89 -4.03
C ILE A 121 -6.49 0.42 -4.14
N GLY A 122 -6.25 -0.68 -4.87
CA GLY A 122 -4.95 -1.34 -4.90
C GLY A 122 -4.79 -2.41 -3.83
N ASP A 123 -3.55 -2.72 -3.42
CA ASP A 123 -3.13 -3.91 -2.68
C ASP A 123 -2.90 -3.72 -1.17
N CYS A 124 -3.20 -2.55 -0.62
CA CYS A 124 -3.31 -2.41 0.83
C CYS A 124 -4.33 -3.41 1.40
N GLN A 125 -4.19 -3.74 2.68
CA GLN A 125 -4.96 -4.78 3.38
C GLN A 125 -5.84 -4.17 4.46
N CYS A 126 -6.91 -4.89 4.83
CA CYS A 126 -7.60 -4.62 6.09
C CYS A 126 -8.02 -5.91 6.79
N MET A 127 -8.16 -5.81 8.12
CA MET A 127 -8.74 -6.87 8.94
C MET A 127 -9.89 -6.27 9.74
N ILE A 128 -11.04 -6.95 9.74
CA ILE A 128 -12.26 -6.50 10.43
C ILE A 128 -12.72 -7.65 11.31
N ASP A 129 -12.75 -7.43 12.61
CA ASP A 129 -13.17 -8.42 13.61
C ASP A 129 -12.43 -9.76 13.45
N GLY A 130 -11.14 -9.71 13.11
CA GLY A 130 -10.27 -10.86 12.86
C GLY A 130 -10.35 -11.47 11.46
N GLN A 131 -11.25 -11.00 10.58
CA GLN A 131 -11.33 -11.44 9.19
C GLN A 131 -10.43 -10.58 8.30
N LEU A 132 -9.47 -11.21 7.60
CA LEU A 132 -8.56 -10.57 6.65
C LEU A 132 -9.23 -10.34 5.28
N PHE A 133 -9.06 -9.14 4.74
CA PHE A 133 -9.44 -8.76 3.38
C PHE A 133 -8.21 -8.24 2.64
N THR A 134 -8.00 -8.75 1.44
CA THR A 134 -6.95 -8.35 0.52
C THR A 134 -7.54 -7.99 -0.84
N ASN A 135 -6.81 -7.19 -1.61
CA ASN A 135 -7.19 -6.78 -2.96
C ASN A 135 -5.97 -6.78 -3.89
N GLY A 136 -5.17 -7.87 -3.85
CA GLY A 136 -3.90 -7.99 -4.54
C GLY A 136 -3.97 -7.87 -6.06
N LYS A 137 -2.85 -7.52 -6.68
CA LYS A 137 -2.70 -7.40 -8.14
C LYS A 137 -2.65 -8.80 -8.78
N PRO A 138 -3.47 -9.10 -9.79
CA PRO A 138 -3.61 -10.47 -10.34
C PRO A 138 -2.32 -11.10 -10.87
N CYS A 139 -1.35 -10.30 -11.32
CA CYS A 139 -0.10 -10.78 -11.94
C CYS A 139 1.08 -10.85 -10.97
N GLU A 140 0.95 -10.35 -9.75
CA GLU A 140 2.07 -10.20 -8.82
C GLU A 140 2.60 -11.53 -8.32
N ALA A 141 1.70 -12.46 -8.00
CA ALA A 141 2.06 -13.80 -7.55
C ALA A 141 2.90 -14.58 -8.59
N ASP A 142 2.54 -14.48 -9.87
CA ASP A 142 3.27 -15.14 -10.96
C ASP A 142 4.68 -14.54 -11.14
N ILE A 143 4.82 -13.23 -10.98
CA ILE A 143 6.12 -12.54 -11.08
C ILE A 143 7.00 -12.86 -9.87
N ALA A 144 6.41 -12.92 -8.67
CA ALA A 144 7.10 -13.33 -7.46
C ALA A 144 7.56 -14.79 -7.54
N GLU A 145 6.73 -15.69 -8.08
CA GLU A 145 7.09 -17.08 -8.34
C GLU A 145 8.26 -17.20 -9.31
N GLU A 146 8.27 -16.41 -10.40
CA GLU A 146 9.38 -16.38 -11.34
C GLU A 146 10.67 -15.92 -10.67
N ARG A 147 10.63 -14.80 -9.90
CA ARG A 147 11.80 -14.34 -9.14
C ARG A 147 12.32 -15.43 -8.20
N SER A 148 11.42 -16.11 -7.48
CA SER A 148 11.78 -17.16 -6.52
C SER A 148 12.51 -18.34 -7.18
N ARG A 149 12.16 -18.70 -8.42
CA ARG A 149 12.84 -19.75 -9.19
C ARG A 149 14.19 -19.30 -9.75
N LEU A 150 14.30 -18.03 -10.16
CA LEU A 150 15.55 -17.48 -10.69
C LEU A 150 16.59 -17.25 -9.62
N PHE A 151 16.18 -16.88 -8.41
CA PHE A 151 17.09 -16.46 -7.35
C PHE A 151 18.18 -17.50 -7.00
N PRO A 152 17.89 -18.79 -6.75
CA PRO A 152 18.91 -19.78 -6.45
C PRO A 152 19.91 -20.01 -7.59
N THR A 153 19.43 -19.97 -8.83
CA THR A 153 20.30 -20.14 -10.01
C THR A 153 21.25 -18.96 -10.15
N LEU A 154 20.74 -17.74 -9.98
CA LEU A 154 21.57 -16.53 -10.06
C LEU A 154 22.54 -16.43 -8.86
N LEU A 155 22.12 -16.86 -7.68
CA LEU A 155 23.00 -16.92 -6.50
C LEU A 155 24.21 -17.87 -6.73
N ALA A 156 24.00 -18.99 -7.43
CA ALA A 156 25.10 -19.90 -7.76
C ALA A 156 26.14 -19.30 -8.73
N VAL A 157 25.70 -18.36 -9.60
CA VAL A 157 26.57 -17.66 -10.57
C VAL A 157 27.14 -16.36 -10.00
N HIS A 158 26.39 -15.69 -9.13
CA HIS A 158 26.71 -14.41 -8.51
C HIS A 158 26.66 -14.55 -6.97
N PRO A 159 27.59 -15.26 -6.33
CA PRO A 159 27.56 -15.46 -4.87
C PRO A 159 27.70 -14.16 -4.07
N ASP A 160 28.23 -13.11 -4.68
CA ASP A 160 28.38 -11.77 -4.15
C ASP A 160 27.05 -10.97 -4.08
N MET A 161 25.96 -11.52 -4.68
CA MET A 161 24.65 -10.88 -4.62
C MET A 161 24.03 -10.85 -3.22
N VAL A 162 24.55 -11.63 -2.28
CA VAL A 162 24.10 -11.70 -0.88
C VAL A 162 25.28 -11.58 0.09
N GLU A 163 24.99 -11.02 1.27
CA GLU A 163 25.90 -10.97 2.41
C GLU A 163 25.13 -11.37 3.67
N GLY A 164 25.40 -12.56 4.19
CA GLY A 164 24.62 -13.14 5.28
C GLY A 164 23.16 -13.37 4.87
N SER A 165 22.23 -12.76 5.61
CA SER A 165 20.80 -12.84 5.35
C SER A 165 20.25 -11.64 4.55
N ALA A 166 21.11 -10.82 3.92
CA ALA A 166 20.70 -9.64 3.19
C ALA A 166 21.17 -9.66 1.73
N ILE A 167 20.36 -9.10 0.85
CA ILE A 167 20.66 -8.95 -0.58
C ILE A 167 21.49 -7.67 -0.77
N VAL A 168 22.65 -7.78 -1.39
CA VAL A 168 23.47 -6.65 -1.82
C VAL A 168 23.00 -6.13 -3.17
N HIS A 169 22.77 -7.05 -4.13
CA HIS A 169 22.20 -6.76 -5.43
C HIS A 169 21.27 -7.89 -5.88
N ASP A 170 20.01 -7.58 -6.22
CA ASP A 170 19.01 -8.59 -6.59
C ASP A 170 18.95 -8.80 -8.10
N TYR A 171 19.85 -9.62 -8.65
CA TYR A 171 19.85 -10.00 -10.07
C TYR A 171 18.56 -10.69 -10.50
N ALA A 172 17.88 -11.41 -9.58
CA ALA A 172 16.60 -12.03 -9.91
C ALA A 172 15.48 -10.98 -10.08
N ARG A 173 15.53 -9.87 -9.29
CA ARG A 173 14.64 -8.74 -9.49
C ARG A 173 14.92 -8.01 -10.80
N ASP A 174 16.20 -7.82 -11.15
CA ASP A 174 16.57 -7.22 -12.44
C ASP A 174 16.03 -8.06 -13.62
N ALA A 175 16.13 -9.38 -13.53
CA ALA A 175 15.63 -10.28 -14.56
C ALA A 175 14.09 -10.19 -14.75
N ILE A 176 13.33 -9.99 -13.67
CA ILE A 176 11.87 -9.84 -13.73
C ILE A 176 11.40 -8.40 -13.99
N LEU A 177 12.30 -7.40 -13.95
CA LEU A 177 11.92 -5.99 -14.09
C LEU A 177 11.17 -5.67 -15.40
N PRO A 178 11.55 -6.21 -16.58
CA PRO A 178 10.77 -5.99 -17.81
C PRO A 178 9.32 -6.49 -17.67
N ARG A 179 9.11 -7.62 -17.00
CA ARG A 179 7.79 -8.20 -16.77
C ARG A 179 6.97 -7.38 -15.77
N LEU A 180 7.63 -6.85 -14.72
CA LEU A 180 7.01 -5.89 -13.79
C LEU A 180 6.54 -4.63 -14.53
N ILE A 181 7.38 -4.04 -15.39
CA ILE A 181 7.01 -2.87 -16.19
C ILE A 181 5.85 -3.21 -17.14
N MET A 182 5.90 -4.35 -17.81
CA MET A 182 4.80 -4.79 -18.68
C MET A 182 3.49 -4.99 -17.91
N SER A 183 3.54 -5.47 -16.65
CA SER A 183 2.36 -5.63 -15.81
C SER A 183 1.70 -4.30 -15.45
N MET A 184 2.47 -3.21 -15.33
CA MET A 184 1.94 -1.87 -15.06
C MET A 184 1.03 -1.35 -16.19
N GLN A 185 1.16 -1.83 -17.42
CA GLN A 185 0.24 -1.50 -18.52
C GLN A 185 -1.20 -1.96 -18.28
N ARG A 186 -1.42 -2.80 -17.26
CA ARG A 186 -2.72 -3.29 -16.82
C ARG A 186 -3.34 -2.42 -15.71
N GLU A 187 -2.58 -1.47 -15.16
CA GLU A 187 -3.06 -0.49 -14.17
C GLU A 187 -4.28 0.25 -14.72
N ASN A 188 -5.30 0.35 -13.89
CA ASN A 188 -6.60 0.94 -14.21
C ASN A 188 -7.29 0.35 -15.47
N LYS A 189 -6.95 -0.89 -15.83
CA LYS A 189 -7.62 -1.71 -16.86
C LYS A 189 -8.12 -3.04 -16.30
N SER A 190 -7.34 -3.69 -15.43
CA SER A 190 -7.67 -4.98 -14.82
C SER A 190 -7.58 -4.99 -13.28
N TYR A 191 -6.95 -4.00 -12.67
CA TYR A 191 -6.91 -3.75 -11.23
C TYR A 191 -6.80 -2.24 -10.98
N ALA A 192 -7.28 -1.80 -9.81
CA ALA A 192 -7.32 -0.41 -9.43
C ALA A 192 -5.97 0.04 -8.83
N VAL A 193 -5.51 1.25 -9.21
CA VAL A 193 -4.43 2.00 -8.57
C VAL A 193 -4.75 3.49 -8.62
N ILE A 194 -4.07 4.30 -7.80
CA ILE A 194 -4.14 5.76 -7.83
C ILE A 194 -2.91 6.27 -8.57
N ASP A 195 -3.07 6.70 -9.83
CA ASP A 195 -1.96 7.06 -10.72
C ASP A 195 -2.20 8.34 -11.55
N GLY A 196 -3.24 9.11 -11.23
CA GLY A 196 -3.62 10.33 -11.95
C GLY A 196 -4.47 10.10 -13.19
N PHE A 197 -4.93 8.86 -13.40
CA PHE A 197 -5.90 8.48 -14.45
C PHE A 197 -7.15 7.87 -13.81
N ASP A 198 -8.20 7.68 -14.62
CA ASP A 198 -9.48 7.16 -14.14
C ASP A 198 -9.29 5.78 -13.49
N ILE A 199 -9.67 5.67 -12.23
CA ILE A 199 -9.52 4.45 -11.45
C ILE A 199 -10.48 3.37 -11.96
N PHE A 200 -9.97 2.16 -12.20
CA PHE A 200 -10.75 0.99 -12.61
C PHE A 200 -11.71 0.56 -11.51
N LYS A 201 -12.95 1.07 -11.53
CA LYS A 201 -13.97 0.86 -10.49
C LYS A 201 -14.22 -0.61 -10.14
N PRO A 202 -14.29 -1.56 -11.12
CA PRO A 202 -14.46 -2.98 -10.79
C PRO A 202 -13.30 -3.59 -9.99
N GLY A 203 -12.12 -2.94 -9.98
CA GLY A 203 -10.95 -3.33 -9.19
C GLY A 203 -10.95 -2.76 -7.76
N ILE A 204 -11.94 -1.97 -7.38
CA ILE A 204 -12.07 -1.44 -6.02
C ILE A 204 -12.91 -2.41 -5.20
N LYS A 205 -12.40 -2.83 -4.03
CA LYS A 205 -13.20 -3.59 -3.07
C LYS A 205 -13.82 -2.62 -2.06
N VAL A 206 -15.13 -2.73 -1.87
CA VAL A 206 -15.89 -1.95 -0.89
C VAL A 206 -16.47 -2.90 0.15
N ILE A 207 -16.27 -2.58 1.43
CA ILE A 207 -16.81 -3.34 2.56
C ILE A 207 -17.67 -2.39 3.38
N THR A 208 -18.97 -2.69 3.48
CA THR A 208 -19.91 -1.93 4.30
C THR A 208 -20.00 -2.54 5.69
N LEU A 209 -19.82 -1.72 6.72
CA LEU A 209 -19.89 -2.12 8.11
C LEU A 209 -21.30 -1.86 8.68
N ASN A 210 -21.73 -2.69 9.61
CA ASN A 210 -22.95 -2.44 10.33
C ASN A 210 -22.74 -1.33 11.39
N ALA A 211 -23.30 -0.15 11.13
CA ALA A 211 -23.18 1.02 12.02
C ALA A 211 -23.68 0.80 13.46
N ASN A 212 -24.49 -0.24 13.70
CA ASN A 212 -25.01 -0.57 15.02
C ASN A 212 -24.05 -1.45 15.85
N ASN A 213 -23.02 -2.01 15.20
CA ASN A 213 -22.05 -2.88 15.85
C ASN A 213 -20.76 -2.11 16.16
N ARG A 214 -20.08 -2.56 17.22
CA ARG A 214 -18.69 -2.20 17.46
C ARG A 214 -17.83 -3.08 16.56
N HIS A 215 -16.84 -2.48 15.91
CA HIS A 215 -15.88 -3.17 15.06
C HIS A 215 -14.46 -2.90 15.50
N ASP A 216 -13.61 -3.91 15.40
CA ASP A 216 -12.16 -3.83 15.52
C ASP A 216 -11.58 -3.87 14.08
N ILE A 217 -10.96 -2.75 13.66
CA ILE A 217 -10.53 -2.54 12.29
C ILE A 217 -9.04 -2.30 12.27
N VAL A 218 -8.31 -3.10 11.49
CA VAL A 218 -6.91 -2.88 11.14
C VAL A 218 -6.82 -2.49 9.67
N LEU A 219 -6.13 -1.40 9.37
CA LEU A 219 -5.71 -1.03 8.02
C LEU A 219 -4.20 -1.13 7.95
N ALA A 220 -3.65 -1.73 6.87
CA ALA A 220 -2.21 -1.92 6.71
C ALA A 220 -1.77 -1.90 5.25
N SER A 221 -0.51 -1.52 5.00
CA SER A 221 0.14 -1.72 3.71
C SER A 221 0.57 -3.19 3.51
N ASP A 222 1.06 -3.54 2.32
CA ASP A 222 1.51 -4.88 1.95
C ASP A 222 2.86 -5.28 2.60
N GLY A 223 3.53 -4.33 3.27
CA GLY A 223 4.72 -4.59 4.07
C GLY A 223 4.53 -5.56 5.25
N TYR A 224 3.28 -5.95 5.55
CA TYR A 224 2.93 -7.02 6.48
C TYR A 224 2.44 -8.26 5.72
N PRO A 225 3.30 -9.21 5.32
CA PRO A 225 2.89 -10.39 4.55
C PRO A 225 1.91 -11.30 5.29
N PHE A 226 1.92 -11.25 6.63
CA PHE A 226 1.04 -12.02 7.52
C PHE A 226 0.38 -11.12 8.55
N LEU A 227 -0.51 -10.21 8.08
CA LEU A 227 -1.23 -9.27 8.93
C LEU A 227 -2.01 -10.00 10.04
N LYS A 228 -1.98 -9.45 11.25
CA LYS A 228 -2.68 -9.94 12.45
C LYS A 228 -3.54 -8.82 13.05
N SER A 229 -4.40 -9.21 14.00
CA SER A 229 -5.30 -8.28 14.68
C SER A 229 -4.60 -7.25 15.57
N THR A 230 -3.35 -7.51 15.98
CA THR A 230 -2.55 -6.58 16.80
C THR A 230 -1.24 -6.21 16.11
N LEU A 231 -0.71 -5.03 16.42
CA LEU A 231 0.59 -4.59 15.93
C LEU A 231 1.69 -5.55 16.38
N ALA A 232 1.69 -5.94 17.66
CA ALA A 232 2.72 -6.83 18.22
C ALA A 232 2.76 -8.20 17.52
N ASP A 233 1.60 -8.78 17.21
CA ASP A 233 1.52 -10.06 16.51
C ASP A 233 1.94 -9.93 15.04
N SER A 234 1.57 -8.82 14.37
CA SER A 234 1.99 -8.52 12.99
C SER A 234 3.50 -8.34 12.87
N GLU A 235 4.13 -7.57 13.77
CA GLU A 235 5.58 -7.41 13.84
C GLU A 235 6.27 -8.75 14.14
N THR A 236 5.72 -9.54 15.08
CA THR A 236 6.27 -10.88 15.39
C THR A 236 6.21 -11.81 14.18
N ALA A 237 5.11 -11.79 13.43
CA ALA A 237 4.96 -12.60 12.22
C ALA A 237 5.95 -12.17 11.13
N LEU A 238 6.15 -10.86 10.94
CA LEU A 238 7.13 -10.31 10.00
C LEU A 238 8.56 -10.71 10.40
N GLN A 239 8.94 -10.57 11.67
CA GLN A 239 10.29 -10.95 12.13
C GLN A 239 10.55 -12.45 11.95
N LYS A 240 9.57 -13.31 12.24
CA LYS A 240 9.68 -14.75 11.98
C LYS A 240 9.87 -15.06 10.50
N GLN A 241 9.12 -14.38 9.63
CA GLN A 241 9.23 -14.54 8.18
C GLN A 241 10.61 -14.10 7.69
N LEU A 242 11.11 -12.90 8.07
CA LEU A 242 12.41 -12.39 7.68
C LEU A 242 13.58 -13.27 8.20
N ALA A 243 13.43 -13.87 9.38
CA ALA A 243 14.42 -14.79 9.91
C ALA A 243 14.46 -16.13 9.15
N ALA A 244 13.31 -16.63 8.70
CA ALA A 244 13.19 -17.92 8.01
C ALA A 244 13.44 -17.81 6.50
N ASP A 245 13.03 -16.70 5.88
CA ASP A 245 13.08 -16.47 4.43
C ASP A 245 13.36 -14.99 4.10
N PRO A 246 14.58 -14.49 4.40
CA PRO A 246 14.90 -13.07 4.20
C PRO A 246 14.89 -12.66 2.72
N PHE A 247 15.04 -13.61 1.82
CA PHE A 247 15.04 -13.35 0.37
C PHE A 247 13.63 -13.35 -0.24
N ASN A 248 12.59 -13.72 0.52
CA ASN A 248 11.20 -13.82 0.05
C ASN A 248 11.05 -14.73 -1.18
N ILE A 249 11.58 -15.97 -1.08
CA ILE A 249 11.58 -16.95 -2.18
C ILE A 249 10.99 -18.31 -1.79
N HIS A 250 10.62 -18.51 -0.53
CA HIS A 250 10.11 -19.79 0.00
C HIS A 250 8.73 -19.65 0.63
N SER A 251 8.69 -19.23 1.91
CA SER A 251 7.48 -19.16 2.72
C SER A 251 6.56 -18.00 2.34
N PHE A 252 7.15 -16.92 1.88
CA PHE A 252 6.48 -15.75 1.32
C PHE A 252 7.22 -15.32 0.07
N LYS A 253 6.63 -15.55 -1.11
CA LYS A 253 7.24 -15.15 -2.37
C LYS A 253 6.85 -13.74 -2.71
N ALA A 254 7.85 -12.88 -2.93
CA ALA A 254 7.65 -11.49 -3.31
C ALA A 254 8.59 -11.06 -4.44
N THR A 255 8.28 -9.95 -5.09
CA THR A 255 9.10 -9.36 -6.15
C THR A 255 10.40 -8.72 -5.63
N LYS A 256 10.60 -8.68 -4.32
CA LYS A 256 11.77 -8.11 -3.62
C LYS A 256 12.03 -8.88 -2.32
N GLY A 257 13.29 -8.88 -1.85
CA GLY A 257 13.69 -9.44 -0.57
C GLY A 257 14.34 -8.39 0.33
N LEU A 258 14.90 -8.83 1.46
CA LEU A 258 15.58 -7.97 2.41
C LEU A 258 16.91 -7.48 1.84
N MET A 259 16.99 -6.19 1.50
CA MET A 259 18.20 -5.55 1.01
C MET A 259 19.15 -5.19 2.17
N LYS A 260 20.46 -5.24 1.91
CA LYS A 260 21.49 -4.82 2.87
C LYS A 260 21.27 -3.37 3.32
N GLY A 261 21.28 -3.15 4.63
CA GLY A 261 21.00 -1.85 5.24
C GLY A 261 19.54 -1.55 5.52
N ASN A 262 18.62 -2.39 5.03
CA ASN A 262 17.21 -2.23 5.31
C ASN A 262 16.78 -2.97 6.59
N LYS A 263 15.73 -2.48 7.25
CA LYS A 263 15.10 -3.08 8.44
C LYS A 263 14.03 -4.11 8.06
N SER A 264 13.51 -4.02 6.82
CA SER A 264 12.49 -4.90 6.25
C SER A 264 12.63 -4.92 4.73
N PHE A 265 11.94 -5.85 4.07
CA PHE A 265 11.89 -5.92 2.60
C PHE A 265 11.06 -4.80 1.99
N ASP A 266 10.12 -4.21 2.76
CA ASP A 266 9.29 -3.07 2.37
C ASP A 266 9.05 -2.07 3.49
N ASP A 267 8.56 -0.86 3.12
CA ASP A 267 7.92 0.08 4.02
C ASP A 267 6.69 -0.58 4.64
N ARG A 268 6.27 -0.17 5.82
CA ARG A 268 5.06 -0.70 6.43
C ARG A 268 4.33 0.31 7.29
N ALA A 269 3.04 0.37 7.05
CA ALA A 269 2.09 1.17 7.80
C ALA A 269 1.01 0.25 8.41
N PHE A 270 0.65 0.51 9.65
CA PHE A 270 -0.38 -0.21 10.40
C PHE A 270 -1.15 0.77 11.26
N ILE A 271 -2.47 0.72 11.21
CA ILE A 271 -3.34 1.44 12.14
C ILE A 271 -4.51 0.54 12.54
N ARG A 272 -4.73 0.41 13.86
CA ARG A 272 -5.87 -0.29 14.44
C ARG A 272 -6.78 0.69 15.13
N VAL A 273 -8.06 0.57 14.84
CA VAL A 273 -9.09 1.39 15.44
C VAL A 273 -10.24 0.54 15.95
N GLU A 274 -10.88 0.99 17.04
CA GLU A 274 -12.14 0.45 17.51
C GLU A 274 -13.26 1.46 17.25
N THR A 275 -14.36 0.98 16.66
CA THR A 275 -15.54 1.83 16.46
C THR A 275 -16.39 1.87 17.73
N VAL A 276 -16.91 3.06 18.03
CA VAL A 276 -17.83 3.28 19.14
C VAL A 276 -19.11 3.89 18.57
N THR A 277 -20.22 3.20 18.75
CA THR A 277 -21.52 3.72 18.34
C THR A 277 -22.04 4.63 19.45
N THR A 278 -22.16 5.93 19.19
CA THR A 278 -22.88 6.85 20.06
C THR A 278 -24.33 6.91 19.58
N LEU A 279 -25.25 6.34 20.37
CA LEU A 279 -26.66 6.60 20.18
C LEU A 279 -26.88 8.09 20.46
N ASP A 280 -27.40 8.80 19.47
CA ASP A 280 -27.83 10.17 19.64
C ASP A 280 -29.03 10.14 20.60
N THR A 281 -28.78 10.27 21.89
CA THR A 281 -29.86 10.49 22.87
C THR A 281 -30.30 11.94 22.67
N GLY A 282 -31.17 12.16 21.66
CA GLY A 282 -31.78 13.44 21.39
C GLY A 282 -32.34 14.04 22.71
N LYS A 283 -31.75 15.13 23.14
CA LYS A 283 -32.35 16.07 24.09
C LYS A 283 -32.94 17.23 23.32
#